data_d48cc61c133d716f9259a422bd7b0565
#
_entry.id   d48cc61c133d716f9259a422bd7b0565
#
_cell.length_a   1.000
_cell.length_b   1.000
_cell.length_c   1.000
_cell.angle_alpha   90.00
_cell.angle_beta   90.00
_cell.angle_gamma   90.00
#
_symmetry.space_group_name_H-M   'P 1'
#
loop_
_entity.id
_entity.type
_entity.pdbx_description
1 polymer ?
#
loop_
_entity_poly.entity_id
_entity_poly.type
_entity_poly.pdbx_seq_one_letter_code
_entity_poly.pdbx_strand_id
1 'polypeptide(L)'
;MSQEWLDPLLELVGRESSYNPNADNPKSSAAGLFQFLDGTRKNYGGNKVDWSDPYQQTLAGIQYVTDRYGNPTKALQFWDKNKWY
;
A
#
# COMPACT_ATOMS: atom_id res chain seq x y z
N MET A 1 7.09 -5.32 -14.47
CA MET A 1 5.89 -4.47 -14.26
C MET A 1 5.84 -3.42 -15.35
N SER A 2 4.68 -3.21 -15.96
CA SER A 2 4.54 -2.18 -17.01
C SER A 2 4.52 -0.78 -16.41
N GLN A 3 4.83 0.22 -17.25
CA GLN A 3 4.78 1.62 -16.84
C GLN A 3 3.36 2.05 -16.45
N GLU A 4 2.35 1.46 -17.11
CA GLU A 4 0.94 1.71 -16.79
C GLU A 4 0.57 1.29 -15.36
N TRP A 5 1.29 0.33 -14.80
CA TRP A 5 1.15 -0.10 -13.42
C TRP A 5 2.05 0.70 -12.48
N LEU A 6 3.30 0.92 -12.89
CA LEU A 6 4.32 1.49 -12.03
C LEU A 6 4.02 2.94 -11.64
N ASP A 7 3.67 3.78 -12.62
CA ASP A 7 3.43 5.20 -12.36
C ASP A 7 2.29 5.43 -11.34
N PRO A 8 1.10 4.83 -11.53
CA PRO A 8 0.04 5.01 -10.54
C PRO A 8 0.35 4.33 -9.20
N LEU A 9 1.10 3.24 -9.19
CA LEU A 9 1.52 2.60 -7.94
C LEU A 9 2.45 3.52 -7.14
N LEU A 10 3.42 4.13 -7.80
CA LEU A 10 4.33 5.10 -7.16
C LEU A 10 3.58 6.32 -6.64
N GLU A 11 2.61 6.81 -7.39
CA GLU A 11 1.76 7.92 -6.94
C GLU A 11 1.00 7.55 -5.67
N LEU A 12 0.43 6.35 -5.64
CA LEU A 12 -0.30 5.86 -4.47
C LEU A 12 0.60 5.79 -3.23
N VAL A 13 1.77 5.21 -3.38
CA VAL A 13 2.75 5.10 -2.30
C VAL A 13 3.17 6.49 -1.81
N GLY A 14 3.38 7.42 -2.74
CA GLY A 14 3.73 8.80 -2.39
C GLY A 14 2.65 9.48 -1.57
N ARG A 15 1.39 9.31 -1.96
CA ARG A 15 0.24 9.87 -1.23
C ARG A 15 0.07 9.25 0.16
N GLU A 16 0.34 7.94 0.28
CA GLU A 16 0.15 7.24 1.55
C GLU A 16 1.28 7.50 2.55
N SER A 17 2.52 7.52 2.10
CA SER A 17 3.66 7.48 3.02
C SER A 17 4.78 8.45 2.68
N SER A 18 4.67 9.21 1.57
CA SER A 18 5.76 10.02 1.03
C SER A 18 7.03 9.17 0.81
N TYR A 19 6.82 7.92 0.37
CA TYR A 19 7.88 6.93 0.11
C TYR A 19 8.68 6.53 1.35
N ASN A 20 8.12 6.70 2.54
CA ASN A 20 8.78 6.33 3.78
C ASN A 20 8.33 4.94 4.24
N PRO A 21 9.18 3.90 4.18
CA PRO A 21 8.79 2.57 4.62
C PRO A 21 8.54 2.45 6.13
N ASN A 22 8.97 3.45 6.89
CA ASN A 22 8.77 3.52 8.34
C ASN A 22 7.67 4.52 8.74
N ALA A 23 6.89 5.00 7.77
CA ALA A 23 5.78 5.92 8.06
C ALA A 23 4.79 5.27 9.02
N ASP A 24 4.35 6.03 10.00
CA ASP A 24 3.46 5.55 11.05
C ASP A 24 2.37 6.58 11.28
N ASN A 25 1.12 6.11 11.41
CA ASN A 25 -0.01 6.99 11.67
C ASN A 25 -0.30 7.01 13.17
N PRO A 26 -0.12 8.15 13.85
CA PRO A 26 -0.30 8.23 15.30
C PRO A 26 -1.74 8.00 15.77
N LYS A 27 -2.72 8.03 14.84
CA LYS A 27 -4.14 7.91 15.15
C LYS A 27 -4.72 6.54 14.81
N SER A 28 -3.91 5.63 14.25
CA SER A 28 -4.39 4.30 13.86
C SER A 28 -3.23 3.33 13.80
N SER A 29 -3.51 2.06 13.46
CA SER A 29 -2.47 1.05 13.26
C SER A 29 -1.84 1.10 11.85
N ALA A 30 -2.24 2.07 11.00
CA ALA A 30 -1.71 2.18 9.65
C ALA A 30 -0.22 2.50 9.68
N ALA A 31 0.56 1.77 8.90
CA ALA A 31 2.02 1.90 8.88
C ALA A 31 2.61 1.46 7.53
N GLY A 32 3.82 1.92 7.25
CA GLY A 32 4.61 1.53 6.09
C GLY A 32 4.25 2.26 4.82
N LEU A 33 4.84 1.82 3.70
CA LEU A 33 4.69 2.45 2.39
C LEU A 33 3.23 2.56 1.95
N PHE A 34 2.42 1.56 2.26
CA PHE A 34 1.02 1.47 1.84
C PHE A 34 0.04 1.84 2.94
N GLN A 35 0.53 2.19 4.12
CA GLN A 35 -0.29 2.53 5.29
C GLN A 35 -1.34 1.45 5.59
N PHE A 36 -0.91 0.20 5.61
CA PHE A 36 -1.78 -0.93 5.95
C PHE A 36 -2.11 -0.93 7.44
N LEU A 37 -3.38 -1.15 7.73
CA LEU A 37 -3.83 -1.44 9.09
C LEU A 37 -3.38 -2.84 9.52
N ASP A 38 -3.37 -3.11 10.83
CA ASP A 38 -2.98 -4.42 11.36
C ASP A 38 -3.75 -5.57 10.72
N GLY A 39 -5.06 -5.42 10.55
CA GLY A 39 -5.89 -6.46 9.93
C GLY A 39 -5.50 -6.72 8.49
N THR A 40 -5.17 -5.67 7.74
CA THR A 40 -4.71 -5.81 6.36
C THR A 40 -3.37 -6.54 6.31
N ARG A 41 -2.42 -6.18 7.18
CA ARG A 41 -1.13 -6.89 7.24
C ARG A 41 -1.31 -8.38 7.52
N LYS A 42 -2.21 -8.73 8.45
CA LYS A 42 -2.51 -10.14 8.76
C LYS A 42 -3.02 -10.90 7.55
N ASN A 43 -3.84 -10.25 6.72
CA ASN A 43 -4.40 -10.87 5.52
C ASN A 43 -3.41 -10.96 4.35
N TYR A 44 -2.37 -10.15 4.36
CA TYR A 44 -1.40 -10.06 3.26
C TYR A 44 0.01 -10.47 3.69
N GLY A 45 0.10 -11.55 4.42
CA GLY A 45 1.35 -12.19 4.77
C GLY A 45 1.62 -12.33 6.27
N GLY A 46 1.11 -11.42 7.07
CA GLY A 46 1.25 -11.49 8.53
C GLY A 46 2.68 -11.70 8.97
N ASN A 47 2.93 -12.75 9.75
CA ASN A 47 4.25 -13.05 10.29
C ASN A 47 5.24 -13.57 9.24
N LYS A 48 4.79 -13.88 8.03
CA LYS A 48 5.65 -14.34 6.94
C LYS A 48 6.32 -13.20 6.18
N VAL A 49 5.92 -11.98 6.46
CA VAL A 49 6.44 -10.78 5.81
C VAL A 49 7.27 -9.99 6.83
N ASP A 50 8.45 -9.58 6.42
CA ASP A 50 9.24 -8.62 7.18
C ASP A 50 8.71 -7.21 6.87
N TRP A 51 7.90 -6.67 7.76
CA TRP A 51 7.26 -5.36 7.57
C TRP A 51 8.23 -4.18 7.75
N SER A 52 9.49 -4.45 8.09
CA SER A 52 10.55 -3.45 8.06
C SER A 52 11.27 -3.38 6.71
N ASP A 53 11.02 -4.33 5.82
CA ASP A 53 11.65 -4.42 4.50
C ASP A 53 10.73 -3.78 3.45
N PRO A 54 11.13 -2.65 2.82
CA PRO A 54 10.31 -2.01 1.81
C PRO A 54 9.99 -2.89 0.60
N TYR A 55 10.87 -3.81 0.24
CA TYR A 55 10.61 -4.74 -0.85
C TYR A 55 9.43 -5.67 -0.52
N GLN A 56 9.42 -6.25 0.68
CA GLN A 56 8.34 -7.13 1.11
C GLN A 56 7.03 -6.36 1.31
N GLN A 57 7.08 -5.15 1.83
CA GLN A 57 5.92 -4.26 1.90
C GLN A 57 5.33 -4.04 0.50
N THR A 58 6.18 -3.81 -0.49
CA THR A 58 5.76 -3.55 -1.87
C THR A 58 5.07 -4.77 -2.49
N LEU A 59 5.61 -5.97 -2.27
CA LEU A 59 4.98 -7.20 -2.77
C LEU A 59 3.57 -7.37 -2.16
N ALA A 60 3.44 -7.15 -0.87
CA ALA A 60 2.14 -7.21 -0.19
C ALA A 60 1.19 -6.12 -0.73
N GLY A 61 1.70 -4.92 -0.97
CA GLY A 61 0.92 -3.81 -1.51
C GLY A 61 0.40 -4.08 -2.91
N ILE A 62 1.22 -4.67 -3.78
CA ILE A 62 0.80 -5.07 -5.12
C ILE A 62 -0.33 -6.09 -5.05
N GLN A 63 -0.21 -7.06 -4.16
CA GLN A 63 -1.25 -8.07 -3.98
C GLN A 63 -2.56 -7.44 -3.49
N TYR A 64 -2.49 -6.55 -2.51
CA TYR A 64 -3.64 -5.84 -1.98
C TYR A 64 -4.37 -5.04 -3.07
N VAL A 65 -3.61 -4.25 -3.83
CA VAL A 65 -4.16 -3.41 -4.90
C VAL A 65 -4.80 -4.28 -5.98
N THR A 66 -4.14 -5.38 -6.36
CA THR A 66 -4.66 -6.32 -7.35
C THR A 66 -5.97 -6.96 -6.89
N ASP A 67 -6.01 -7.44 -5.66
CA ASP A 67 -7.18 -8.14 -5.11
C ASP A 67 -8.37 -7.22 -4.94
N ARG A 68 -8.12 -5.99 -4.48
CA ARG A 68 -9.19 -5.08 -4.09
C ARG A 68 -9.66 -4.17 -5.23
N TYR A 69 -8.75 -3.72 -6.09
CA TYR A 69 -9.07 -2.74 -7.12
C TYR A 69 -8.78 -3.21 -8.54
N GLY A 70 -8.04 -4.29 -8.70
CA GLY A 70 -7.63 -4.81 -10.01
C GLY A 70 -6.35 -4.18 -10.53
N ASN A 71 -6.14 -2.88 -10.34
CA ASN A 71 -4.91 -2.19 -10.74
C ASN A 71 -4.71 -0.90 -9.93
N PRO A 72 -3.49 -0.32 -9.95
CA PRO A 72 -3.20 0.89 -9.18
C PRO A 72 -3.97 2.14 -9.62
N THR A 73 -4.31 2.24 -10.91
CA THR A 73 -5.10 3.37 -11.41
C THR A 73 -6.47 3.41 -10.75
N LYS A 74 -7.12 2.26 -10.62
CA LYS A 74 -8.42 2.17 -9.94
C LYS A 74 -8.28 2.45 -8.44
N ALA A 75 -7.18 2.02 -7.83
CA ALA A 75 -6.90 2.34 -6.42
C ALA A 75 -6.76 3.85 -6.21
N LEU A 76 -6.05 4.55 -7.10
CA LEU A 76 -5.91 6.00 -7.04
C LEU A 76 -7.25 6.70 -7.22
N GLN A 77 -8.09 6.24 -8.15
CA GLN A 77 -9.42 6.81 -8.36
C GLN A 77 -10.27 6.69 -7.10
N PHE A 78 -10.20 5.55 -6.43
CA PHE A 78 -10.88 5.35 -5.16
C PHE A 78 -10.32 6.29 -4.09
N TRP A 79 -9.00 6.42 -4.01
CA TRP A 79 -8.33 7.31 -3.05
C TRP A 79 -8.72 8.77 -3.28
N ASP A 80 -8.75 9.22 -4.53
CA ASP A 80 -9.14 10.60 -4.87
C ASP A 80 -10.53 10.93 -4.38
N LYS A 81 -11.45 9.97 -4.48
CA LYS A 81 -12.84 10.15 -4.08
C LYS A 81 -13.02 10.05 -2.56
N ASN A 82 -12.32 9.13 -1.90
CA ASN A 82 -12.58 8.77 -0.51
C ASN A 82 -11.47 9.17 0.47
N LYS A 83 -10.27 9.51 -0.04
CA LYS A 83 -9.07 9.85 0.74
C LYS A 83 -8.53 8.68 1.58
N TRP A 84 -8.90 7.46 1.21
CA TRP A 84 -8.35 6.20 1.73
C TRP A 84 -8.52 5.12 0.66
N TYR A 85 -7.97 3.96 0.90
CA TYR A 85 -8.15 2.85 -0.05
C TYR A 85 -8.19 1.47 0.60
#